data_29d5eccf068c160e235ce7037dd0436e
#
_entry.id   29d5eccf068c160e235ce7037dd0436e
#
_cell.length_a   1.000
_cell.length_b   1.000
_cell.length_c   1.000
_cell.angle_alpha   90.00
_cell.angle_beta   90.00
_cell.angle_gamma   90.00
#
_symmetry.space_group_name_H-M   'P 1'
#
loop_
_entity.id
_entity.type
_entity.pdbx_description
1 polymer ?
#
loop_
_entity_poly.entity_id
_entity_poly.type
_entity_poly.pdbx_seq_one_letter_code
_entity_poly.pdbx_strand_id
1 'polypeptide(L)'
;METLCSLFGKRRQWYYKKSTFVVSENQRAKLMIDMIEYYRGLCPRIGGAKLYVLLSNDLGKEITRGRDSFLRFYSEKNFRLPRSKPIHTTNSNHVYRKYPNLVKGLDVRHVNHVWVADITYVWIEGDVLYLHLLTDAFSHAVIGWCLTETLEAEGTVKALEMGIMAAGGGNLCATIHHSDRGTQYACYRYVDTLVGHHIRISMTECYKPTDNAIAERMNGILKTEWIYHQELFPDRQAAEEGIARMIQFYNEIRPHMSIGMLAPMEVYRGAAPGKNLWKNKKDDVN
;
A
#
# COMPACT_ATOMS: atom_id res chain seq x y z
N MET A 1 2.80 -50.78 -23.42
CA MET A 1 2.26 -49.41 -23.48
C MET A 1 1.09 -49.25 -24.43
N GLU A 2 1.18 -49.79 -25.66
CA GLU A 2 0.11 -49.74 -26.67
C GLU A 2 -1.14 -50.47 -26.20
N THR A 3 -0.98 -51.66 -25.65
CA THR A 3 -2.05 -52.49 -25.06
C THR A 3 -2.79 -51.78 -23.90
N LEU A 4 -2.04 -51.10 -23.03
CA LEU A 4 -2.61 -50.31 -21.95
C LEU A 4 -3.42 -49.10 -22.45
N CYS A 5 -2.89 -48.36 -23.44
CA CYS A 5 -3.59 -47.23 -24.02
C CYS A 5 -4.90 -47.66 -24.75
N SER A 6 -4.88 -48.80 -25.42
CA SER A 6 -6.06 -49.31 -26.11
C SER A 6 -7.19 -49.73 -25.15
N LEU A 7 -6.87 -50.27 -23.99
CA LEU A 7 -7.86 -50.61 -22.93
C LEU A 7 -8.62 -49.36 -22.43
N PHE A 8 -8.03 -48.18 -22.51
CA PHE A 8 -8.68 -46.91 -22.17
C PHE A 8 -9.18 -46.12 -23.39
N GLY A 9 -9.25 -46.76 -24.58
CA GLY A 9 -9.69 -46.10 -25.81
C GLY A 9 -8.80 -44.91 -26.25
N LYS A 10 -7.51 -44.92 -25.89
CA LYS A 10 -6.55 -43.84 -26.17
C LYS A 10 -5.41 -44.32 -27.06
N ARG A 11 -4.88 -43.43 -27.89
CA ARG A 11 -3.69 -43.70 -28.72
C ARG A 11 -2.41 -43.47 -27.89
N ARG A 12 -1.31 -44.18 -28.23
CA ARG A 12 0.02 -44.06 -27.59
C ARG A 12 0.51 -42.58 -27.54
N GLN A 13 0.28 -41.79 -28.57
CA GLN A 13 0.60 -40.36 -28.63
C GLN A 13 -0.10 -39.54 -27.53
N TRP A 14 -1.30 -39.93 -27.10
CA TRP A 14 -2.03 -39.29 -26.02
C TRP A 14 -1.26 -39.42 -24.69
N TYR A 15 -0.68 -40.59 -24.41
CA TYR A 15 0.11 -40.83 -23.21
C TYR A 15 1.34 -39.94 -23.15
N TYR A 16 2.13 -39.89 -24.23
CA TYR A 16 3.34 -39.03 -24.27
C TYR A 16 2.96 -37.53 -24.24
N LYS A 17 1.95 -37.08 -24.95
CA LYS A 17 1.46 -35.71 -24.87
C LYS A 17 1.00 -35.37 -23.45
N LYS A 18 0.29 -36.30 -22.77
CA LYS A 18 -0.18 -36.10 -21.40
C LYS A 18 1.01 -36.07 -20.41
N SER A 19 1.98 -36.94 -20.54
CA SER A 19 3.16 -36.92 -19.65
C SER A 19 3.98 -35.66 -19.83
N THR A 20 4.25 -35.20 -21.04
CA THR A 20 4.93 -33.94 -21.32
C THR A 20 4.14 -32.74 -20.78
N PHE A 21 2.82 -32.73 -20.97
CA PHE A 21 1.94 -31.70 -20.41
C PHE A 21 2.00 -31.66 -18.89
N VAL A 22 1.92 -32.81 -18.21
CA VAL A 22 1.99 -32.87 -16.74
C VAL A 22 3.33 -32.36 -16.21
N VAL A 23 4.45 -32.71 -16.87
CA VAL A 23 5.78 -32.20 -16.51
C VAL A 23 5.84 -30.68 -16.66
N SER A 24 5.35 -30.15 -17.79
CA SER A 24 5.32 -28.70 -18.00
C SER A 24 4.41 -27.95 -17.03
N GLU A 25 3.26 -28.51 -16.67
CA GLU A 25 2.37 -27.94 -15.66
C GLU A 25 2.98 -27.94 -14.25
N ASN A 26 3.71 -29.01 -13.88
CA ASN A 26 4.42 -29.05 -12.61
C ASN A 26 5.56 -28.04 -12.54
N GLN A 27 6.32 -27.85 -13.63
CA GLN A 27 7.36 -26.83 -13.71
C GLN A 27 6.76 -25.42 -13.61
N ARG A 28 5.67 -25.16 -14.34
CA ARG A 28 4.93 -23.92 -14.27
C ARG A 28 4.41 -23.62 -12.86
N ALA A 29 3.82 -24.64 -12.21
CA ALA A 29 3.31 -24.51 -10.84
C ALA A 29 4.43 -24.16 -9.86
N LYS A 30 5.58 -24.85 -9.96
CA LYS A 30 6.75 -24.58 -9.13
C LYS A 30 7.23 -23.13 -9.29
N LEU A 31 7.41 -22.67 -10.53
CA LEU A 31 7.86 -21.31 -10.80
C LEU A 31 6.89 -20.24 -10.20
N MET A 32 5.57 -20.47 -10.33
CA MET A 32 4.59 -19.55 -9.71
C MET A 32 4.65 -19.58 -8.18
N ILE A 33 4.87 -20.74 -7.56
CA ILE A 33 5.01 -20.87 -6.10
C ILE A 33 6.25 -20.11 -5.64
N ASP A 34 7.41 -20.35 -6.25
CA ASP A 34 8.68 -19.71 -5.90
C ASP A 34 8.56 -18.17 -5.99
N MET A 35 7.87 -17.66 -7.02
CA MET A 35 7.64 -16.21 -7.17
C MET A 35 6.61 -15.66 -6.17
N ILE A 36 5.58 -16.41 -5.81
CA ILE A 36 4.63 -16.01 -4.75
C ILE A 36 5.38 -15.90 -3.41
N GLU A 37 6.23 -16.87 -3.10
CA GLU A 37 7.04 -16.88 -1.88
C GLU A 37 8.05 -15.73 -1.86
N TYR A 38 8.72 -15.46 -2.97
CA TYR A 38 9.60 -14.30 -3.13
C TYR A 38 8.89 -12.98 -2.81
N TYR A 39 7.74 -12.71 -3.45
CA TYR A 39 6.98 -11.50 -3.18
C TYR A 39 6.41 -11.43 -1.77
N ARG A 40 6.10 -12.56 -1.15
CA ARG A 40 5.68 -12.61 0.26
C ARG A 40 6.84 -12.38 1.22
N GLY A 41 8.06 -12.71 0.85
CA GLY A 41 9.26 -12.29 1.59
C GLY A 41 9.42 -10.77 1.64
N LEU A 42 9.00 -10.07 0.57
CA LEU A 42 9.03 -8.60 0.51
C LEU A 42 7.77 -7.95 1.13
N CYS A 43 6.61 -8.60 1.01
CA CYS A 43 5.33 -8.12 1.52
C CYS A 43 4.51 -9.32 2.03
N PRO A 44 4.58 -9.64 3.34
CA PRO A 44 4.06 -10.91 3.89
C PRO A 44 2.61 -11.21 3.56
N ARG A 45 1.77 -10.18 3.43
CA ARG A 45 0.34 -10.34 3.16
C ARG A 45 -0.13 -9.70 1.85
N ILE A 46 0.72 -9.66 0.84
CA ILE A 46 0.29 -9.23 -0.50
C ILE A 46 -0.80 -10.16 -1.03
N GLY A 47 -1.92 -9.59 -1.47
CA GLY A 47 -3.10 -10.34 -1.92
C GLY A 47 -2.97 -10.88 -3.35
N GLY A 48 -3.69 -11.98 -3.65
CA GLY A 48 -3.60 -12.69 -4.93
C GLY A 48 -3.83 -11.86 -6.19
N ALA A 49 -4.71 -10.84 -6.16
CA ALA A 49 -4.93 -9.97 -7.32
C ALA A 49 -3.70 -9.12 -7.68
N LYS A 50 -2.93 -8.69 -6.69
CA LYS A 50 -1.69 -7.94 -6.88
C LYS A 50 -0.55 -8.86 -7.32
N LEU A 51 -0.46 -10.05 -6.69
CA LEU A 51 0.47 -11.10 -7.12
C LEU A 51 0.27 -11.49 -8.58
N TYR A 52 -0.98 -11.60 -9.04
CA TYR A 52 -1.25 -11.87 -10.45
C TYR A 52 -0.62 -10.82 -11.38
N VAL A 53 -0.73 -9.54 -11.03
CA VAL A 53 -0.14 -8.46 -11.84
C VAL A 53 1.39 -8.57 -11.84
N LEU A 54 2.00 -8.71 -10.66
CA LEU A 54 3.46 -8.83 -10.53
C LEU A 54 4.00 -10.05 -11.28
N LEU A 55 3.43 -11.24 -11.04
CA LEU A 55 3.86 -12.45 -11.71
C LEU A 55 3.62 -12.41 -13.23
N SER A 56 2.54 -11.74 -13.68
CA SER A 56 2.29 -11.61 -15.12
C SER A 56 3.29 -10.68 -15.80
N ASN A 57 3.79 -9.68 -15.09
CA ASN A 57 4.84 -8.79 -15.60
C ASN A 57 6.21 -9.51 -15.67
N ASP A 58 6.53 -10.31 -14.65
CA ASP A 58 7.84 -10.98 -14.56
C ASP A 58 7.93 -12.25 -15.41
N LEU A 59 6.88 -13.08 -15.35
CA LEU A 59 6.89 -14.42 -15.98
C LEU A 59 6.14 -14.49 -17.32
N GLY A 60 5.38 -13.45 -17.66
CA GLY A 60 4.49 -13.45 -18.81
C GLY A 60 3.13 -14.10 -18.57
N LYS A 61 2.17 -13.75 -19.43
CA LYS A 61 0.78 -14.26 -19.33
C LYS A 61 0.65 -15.73 -19.76
N GLU A 62 1.59 -16.27 -20.49
CA GLU A 62 1.65 -17.70 -20.83
C GLU A 62 1.87 -18.58 -19.58
N ILE A 63 2.62 -18.10 -18.59
CA ILE A 63 2.85 -18.79 -17.32
C ILE A 63 1.70 -18.58 -16.36
N THR A 64 1.27 -17.32 -16.13
CA THR A 64 0.22 -16.98 -15.18
C THR A 64 -1.18 -17.30 -15.73
N ARG A 65 -1.33 -17.32 -17.04
CA ARG A 65 -2.62 -17.42 -17.76
C ARG A 65 -3.53 -16.24 -17.42
N GLY A 66 -4.82 -16.40 -17.53
CA GLY A 66 -5.77 -15.35 -17.14
C GLY A 66 -5.90 -15.24 -15.61
N ARG A 67 -6.35 -14.06 -15.14
CA ARG A 67 -6.52 -13.72 -13.72
C ARG A 67 -7.31 -14.78 -12.93
N ASP A 68 -8.42 -15.25 -13.47
CA ASP A 68 -9.27 -16.21 -12.76
C ASP A 68 -8.62 -17.59 -12.66
N SER A 69 -7.83 -17.99 -13.66
CA SER A 69 -7.03 -19.21 -13.62
C SER A 69 -5.95 -19.13 -12.54
N PHE A 70 -5.25 -18.00 -12.44
CA PHE A 70 -4.27 -17.75 -11.40
C PHE A 70 -4.91 -17.74 -10.00
N LEU A 71 -6.03 -17.06 -9.80
CA LEU A 71 -6.72 -16.99 -8.51
C LEU A 71 -7.25 -18.35 -8.07
N ARG A 72 -7.66 -19.22 -9.01
CA ARG A 72 -8.01 -20.60 -8.72
C ARG A 72 -6.79 -21.39 -8.23
N PHE A 73 -5.68 -21.34 -8.97
CA PHE A 73 -4.41 -21.94 -8.57
C PHE A 73 -3.95 -21.46 -7.17
N TYR A 74 -3.98 -20.16 -6.94
CA TYR A 74 -3.65 -19.53 -5.66
C TYR A 74 -4.52 -20.06 -4.51
N SER A 75 -5.79 -20.31 -4.77
CA SER A 75 -6.71 -20.87 -3.80
C SER A 75 -6.46 -22.37 -3.55
N GLU A 76 -6.27 -23.17 -4.60
CA GLU A 76 -5.99 -24.60 -4.54
C GLU A 76 -4.68 -24.91 -3.80
N LYS A 77 -3.71 -24.02 -3.89
CA LYS A 77 -2.43 -24.10 -3.17
C LYS A 77 -2.47 -23.49 -1.76
N ASN A 78 -3.65 -23.17 -1.24
CA ASN A 78 -3.87 -22.61 0.12
C ASN A 78 -3.13 -21.29 0.40
N PHE A 79 -2.88 -20.48 -0.62
CA PHE A 79 -2.26 -19.15 -0.44
C PHE A 79 -3.23 -18.05 0.01
N ARG A 80 -4.53 -18.35 0.20
CA ARG A 80 -5.50 -17.36 0.70
C ARG A 80 -5.15 -16.90 2.10
N LEU A 81 -5.18 -15.58 2.29
CA LEU A 81 -4.88 -14.96 3.58
C LEU A 81 -6.17 -14.80 4.41
N PRO A 82 -6.14 -15.09 5.72
CA PRO A 82 -7.27 -14.80 6.61
C PRO A 82 -7.48 -13.28 6.72
N ARG A 83 -8.70 -12.86 7.02
CA ARG A 83 -9.02 -11.44 7.27
C ARG A 83 -8.42 -11.00 8.60
N SER A 84 -7.77 -9.82 8.61
CA SER A 84 -7.30 -9.16 9.83
C SER A 84 -8.42 -8.34 10.47
N LYS A 85 -8.41 -8.22 11.81
CA LYS A 85 -9.34 -7.35 12.54
C LYS A 85 -8.69 -5.95 12.70
N PRO A 86 -9.45 -4.85 12.56
CA PRO A 86 -8.93 -3.49 12.79
C PRO A 86 -8.71 -3.21 14.28
N ILE A 87 -7.70 -2.40 14.61
CA ILE A 87 -7.40 -1.89 15.96
C ILE A 87 -7.46 -0.36 15.89
N HIS A 88 -8.14 0.29 16.86
CA HIS A 88 -8.33 1.74 16.90
C HIS A 88 -7.55 2.39 18.05
N THR A 89 -6.88 3.56 17.78
CA THR A 89 -6.22 4.39 18.81
C THR A 89 -6.10 5.84 18.34
N THR A 90 -6.78 6.82 18.99
CA THR A 90 -6.54 8.27 18.80
C THR A 90 -6.97 9.10 20.01
N ASN A 91 -6.19 10.16 20.38
CA ASN A 91 -6.54 11.14 21.42
C ASN A 91 -6.34 12.57 20.85
N SER A 92 -7.38 13.44 20.91
CA SER A 92 -7.42 14.73 20.22
C SER A 92 -7.94 15.90 21.07
N ASN A 93 -7.72 15.88 22.40
CA ASN A 93 -8.17 16.98 23.29
C ASN A 93 -6.97 17.89 23.64
N HIS A 94 -6.82 19.04 22.92
CA HIS A 94 -5.74 20.00 23.14
C HIS A 94 -6.18 21.46 22.85
N VAL A 95 -5.38 22.45 23.29
CA VAL A 95 -5.66 23.91 23.24
C VAL A 95 -5.26 24.60 21.92
N TYR A 96 -4.53 23.92 21.00
CA TYR A 96 -4.11 24.51 19.75
C TYR A 96 -5.27 24.84 18.80
N ARG A 97 -5.00 25.76 17.86
CA ARG A 97 -5.96 26.19 16.83
C ARG A 97 -6.40 24.99 15.97
N LYS A 98 -7.71 24.87 15.75
CA LYS A 98 -8.31 23.88 14.84
C LYS A 98 -8.58 24.54 13.48
N TYR A 99 -8.24 23.86 12.40
CA TYR A 99 -8.45 24.33 11.04
C TYR A 99 -9.69 23.65 10.42
N PRO A 100 -10.35 24.31 9.44
CA PRO A 100 -11.53 23.74 8.78
C PRO A 100 -11.16 22.54 7.92
N ASN A 101 -12.13 21.68 7.64
CA ASN A 101 -11.97 20.58 6.69
C ASN A 101 -12.13 21.09 5.25
N LEU A 102 -11.02 21.21 4.52
CA LEU A 102 -10.99 21.67 3.13
C LEU A 102 -11.11 20.54 2.11
N VAL A 103 -11.08 19.26 2.56
CA VAL A 103 -11.08 18.10 1.64
C VAL A 103 -12.43 17.41 1.54
N LYS A 104 -13.40 17.82 2.35
CA LYS A 104 -14.75 17.26 2.32
C LYS A 104 -15.43 17.53 0.97
N GLY A 105 -15.73 16.48 0.23
CA GLY A 105 -16.33 16.58 -1.10
C GLY A 105 -15.37 17.07 -2.21
N LEU A 106 -14.08 17.23 -1.90
CA LEU A 106 -13.08 17.65 -2.87
C LEU A 106 -12.73 16.49 -3.82
N ASP A 107 -12.79 16.74 -5.10
CA ASP A 107 -12.26 15.83 -6.12
C ASP A 107 -10.75 16.05 -6.27
N VAL A 108 -9.96 15.05 -5.87
CA VAL A 108 -8.49 15.09 -5.95
C VAL A 108 -8.07 14.77 -7.38
N ARG A 109 -7.46 15.72 -8.11
CA ARG A 109 -7.29 15.64 -9.57
C ARG A 109 -5.86 15.46 -10.06
N HIS A 110 -4.86 15.75 -9.24
CA HIS A 110 -3.45 15.68 -9.63
C HIS A 110 -2.56 15.44 -8.41
N VAL A 111 -1.34 15.05 -8.66
CA VAL A 111 -0.30 14.91 -7.61
C VAL A 111 -0.07 16.26 -6.92
N ASN A 112 0.26 16.21 -5.65
CA ASN A 112 0.47 17.37 -4.79
C ASN A 112 -0.77 18.29 -4.64
N HIS A 113 -1.98 17.80 -4.96
CA HIS A 113 -3.21 18.53 -4.67
C HIS A 113 -3.61 18.41 -3.20
N VAL A 114 -3.62 17.18 -2.67
CA VAL A 114 -3.91 16.90 -1.26
C VAL A 114 -2.86 15.96 -0.71
N TRP A 115 -2.22 16.35 0.38
CA TRP A 115 -1.38 15.50 1.19
C TRP A 115 -2.13 15.09 2.45
N VAL A 116 -2.05 13.84 2.83
CA VAL A 116 -2.65 13.33 4.06
C VAL A 116 -1.56 12.84 5.00
N ALA A 117 -1.62 13.28 6.25
CA ALA A 117 -0.67 12.91 7.28
C ALA A 117 -1.33 12.07 8.37
N ASP A 118 -0.60 11.10 8.88
CA ASP A 118 -1.02 10.28 10.02
C ASP A 118 0.20 9.65 10.71
N ILE A 119 0.03 9.23 11.96
CA ILE A 119 1.05 8.57 12.77
C ILE A 119 0.59 7.16 13.09
N THR A 120 1.50 6.20 12.98
CA THR A 120 1.22 4.82 13.34
C THR A 120 2.28 4.26 14.28
N TYR A 121 1.88 3.30 15.13
CA TYR A 121 2.76 2.61 16.05
C TYR A 121 3.50 1.47 15.33
N VAL A 122 4.80 1.35 15.60
CA VAL A 122 5.67 0.26 15.18
C VAL A 122 6.27 -0.37 16.43
N TRP A 123 5.87 -1.61 16.73
CA TRP A 123 6.37 -2.32 17.89
C TRP A 123 7.74 -2.92 17.60
N ILE A 124 8.66 -2.75 18.54
CA ILE A 124 9.98 -3.39 18.57
C ILE A 124 10.09 -4.25 19.83
N GLU A 125 11.16 -5.00 19.99
CA GLU A 125 11.39 -5.77 21.22
C GLU A 125 11.53 -4.81 22.43
N GLY A 126 10.56 -4.91 23.34
CA GLY A 126 10.56 -4.15 24.61
C GLY A 126 10.08 -2.71 24.53
N ASP A 127 9.76 -2.16 23.33
CA ASP A 127 9.35 -0.74 23.17
C ASP A 127 8.43 -0.50 21.98
N VAL A 128 8.03 0.75 21.77
CA VAL A 128 7.21 1.21 20.66
C VAL A 128 7.81 2.44 19.98
N LEU A 129 7.85 2.42 18.67
CA LEU A 129 8.26 3.56 17.84
C LEU A 129 7.03 4.17 17.14
N TYR A 130 7.18 5.41 16.71
CA TYR A 130 6.13 6.17 16.04
C TYR A 130 6.55 6.47 14.61
N LEU A 131 5.82 5.91 13.66
CA LEU A 131 6.02 6.13 12.23
C LEU A 131 5.11 7.27 11.78
N HIS A 132 5.71 8.42 11.50
CA HIS A 132 5.05 9.57 10.89
C HIS A 132 5.03 9.39 9.38
N LEU A 133 3.87 9.52 8.76
CA LEU A 133 3.66 9.30 7.32
C LEU A 133 3.03 10.52 6.68
N LEU A 134 3.52 10.91 5.51
CA LEU A 134 2.91 11.87 4.62
C LEU A 134 2.67 11.22 3.26
N THR A 135 1.42 11.20 2.82
CA THR A 135 1.00 10.50 1.61
C THR A 135 0.31 11.45 0.65
N ASP A 136 0.66 11.40 -0.63
CA ASP A 136 -0.08 12.08 -1.70
C ASP A 136 -1.40 11.35 -1.98
N ALA A 137 -2.51 12.07 -1.86
CA ALA A 137 -3.84 11.49 -1.93
C ALA A 137 -4.25 11.06 -3.34
N PHE A 138 -3.63 11.61 -4.39
CA PHE A 138 -3.93 11.26 -5.77
C PHE A 138 -3.21 9.99 -6.21
N SER A 139 -1.91 9.94 -6.01
CA SER A 139 -1.06 8.80 -6.39
C SER A 139 -1.03 7.68 -5.35
N HIS A 140 -1.39 8.00 -4.12
CA HIS A 140 -1.20 7.16 -2.93
C HIS A 140 0.27 6.90 -2.57
N ALA A 141 1.23 7.66 -3.14
CA ALA A 141 2.64 7.54 -2.78
C ALA A 141 2.91 8.10 -1.39
N VAL A 142 3.69 7.38 -0.60
CA VAL A 142 4.28 7.90 0.63
C VAL A 142 5.43 8.82 0.20
N ILE A 143 5.22 10.13 0.34
CA ILE A 143 6.17 11.17 -0.11
C ILE A 143 7.08 11.68 1.01
N GLY A 144 6.76 11.35 2.25
CA GLY A 144 7.59 11.65 3.41
C GLY A 144 7.29 10.71 4.57
N TRP A 145 8.32 10.37 5.32
CA TRP A 145 8.17 9.55 6.52
C TRP A 145 9.32 9.78 7.51
N CYS A 146 9.07 9.51 8.78
CA CYS A 146 10.07 9.54 9.82
C CYS A 146 9.71 8.56 10.93
N LEU A 147 10.68 7.82 11.45
CA LEU A 147 10.51 6.91 12.59
C LEU A 147 11.13 7.56 13.84
N THR A 148 10.38 7.67 14.92
CA THR A 148 10.81 8.32 16.17
C THR A 148 10.46 7.48 17.39
N GLU A 149 11.17 7.75 18.49
CA GLU A 149 10.92 7.13 19.81
C GLU A 149 9.82 7.87 20.58
N THR A 150 9.47 9.09 20.17
CA THR A 150 8.49 9.93 20.85
C THR A 150 7.43 10.45 19.88
N LEU A 151 6.25 10.81 20.42
CA LEU A 151 5.17 11.47 19.67
C LEU A 151 5.39 12.97 19.47
N GLU A 152 6.61 13.47 19.62
CA GLU A 152 6.90 14.88 19.42
C GLU A 152 6.75 15.31 17.95
N ALA A 153 6.50 16.60 17.76
CA ALA A 153 6.25 17.17 16.43
C ALA A 153 7.48 17.13 15.49
N GLU A 154 8.68 16.88 16.02
CA GLU A 154 9.89 16.81 15.21
C GLU A 154 9.82 15.73 14.12
N GLY A 155 9.28 14.56 14.45
CA GLY A 155 9.08 13.47 13.48
C GLY A 155 8.11 13.85 12.36
N THR A 156 7.00 14.51 12.71
CA THR A 156 6.02 15.01 11.71
C THR A 156 6.63 16.09 10.83
N VAL A 157 7.44 17.00 11.39
CA VAL A 157 8.13 18.05 10.63
C VAL A 157 9.11 17.42 9.63
N LYS A 158 9.93 16.45 10.04
CA LYS A 158 10.87 15.75 9.14
C LYS A 158 10.13 15.05 7.98
N ALA A 159 9.02 14.36 8.27
CA ALA A 159 8.20 13.75 7.23
C ALA A 159 7.62 14.80 6.28
N LEU A 160 7.17 15.96 6.78
CA LEU A 160 6.69 17.06 5.96
C LEU A 160 7.79 17.65 5.06
N GLU A 161 8.98 17.90 5.61
CA GLU A 161 10.13 18.42 4.86
C GLU A 161 10.53 17.48 3.72
N MET A 162 10.52 16.14 3.94
CA MET A 162 10.70 15.16 2.87
C MET A 162 9.67 15.31 1.77
N GLY A 163 8.39 15.46 2.10
CA GLY A 163 7.32 15.66 1.13
C GLY A 163 7.47 16.96 0.35
N ILE A 164 7.87 18.04 1.01
CA ILE A 164 8.17 19.32 0.36
C ILE A 164 9.32 19.17 -0.64
N MET A 165 10.38 18.47 -0.26
CA MET A 165 11.51 18.17 -1.16
C MET A 165 11.08 17.29 -2.33
N ALA A 166 10.27 16.27 -2.09
CA ALA A 166 9.73 15.39 -3.14
C ALA A 166 8.87 16.13 -4.16
N ALA A 167 8.18 17.20 -3.73
CA ALA A 167 7.40 18.09 -4.60
C ALA A 167 8.24 19.18 -5.31
N GLY A 168 9.56 19.16 -5.16
CA GLY A 168 10.48 20.13 -5.77
C GLY A 168 10.71 21.39 -4.94
N GLY A 169 10.22 21.45 -3.70
CA GLY A 169 10.35 22.62 -2.82
C GLY A 169 9.55 23.84 -3.30
N GLY A 170 9.80 24.99 -2.71
CA GLY A 170 9.23 26.26 -3.18
C GLY A 170 7.78 26.52 -2.77
N ASN A 171 7.03 27.20 -3.65
CA ASN A 171 5.66 27.61 -3.38
C ASN A 171 4.66 26.48 -3.72
N LEU A 172 3.99 25.96 -2.71
CA LEU A 172 3.00 24.89 -2.80
C LEU A 172 1.56 25.38 -2.52
N CYS A 173 1.22 26.58 -2.97
CA CYS A 173 -0.07 27.25 -2.68
C CYS A 173 -1.31 26.46 -3.18
N ALA A 174 -1.16 25.58 -4.16
CA ALA A 174 -2.23 24.69 -4.62
C ALA A 174 -2.42 23.48 -3.71
N THR A 175 -1.44 23.16 -2.86
CA THR A 175 -1.46 21.97 -2.00
C THR A 175 -2.30 22.19 -0.74
N ILE A 176 -3.11 21.21 -0.39
CA ILE A 176 -3.82 21.13 0.90
C ILE A 176 -3.17 20.02 1.70
N HIS A 177 -2.69 20.35 2.89
CA HIS A 177 -2.27 19.37 3.88
C HIS A 177 -3.45 19.02 4.79
N HIS A 178 -3.81 17.76 4.88
CA HIS A 178 -4.91 17.26 5.71
C HIS A 178 -4.43 16.27 6.74
N SER A 179 -4.83 16.45 8.00
CA SER A 179 -4.51 15.57 9.12
C SER A 179 -5.70 15.43 10.07
N ASP A 180 -5.57 14.56 11.05
CA ASP A 180 -6.41 14.61 12.23
C ASP A 180 -6.05 15.85 13.10
N ARG A 181 -6.74 16.00 14.26
CA ARG A 181 -6.49 17.10 15.20
C ARG A 181 -5.42 16.77 16.22
N GLY A 182 -4.43 15.95 15.89
CA GLY A 182 -3.31 15.65 16.79
C GLY A 182 -2.47 16.88 17.11
N THR A 183 -1.94 16.94 18.34
CA THR A 183 -1.09 18.05 18.82
C THR A 183 0.11 18.28 17.91
N GLN A 184 0.65 17.23 17.33
CA GLN A 184 1.80 17.23 16.43
C GLN A 184 1.56 18.06 15.17
N TYR A 185 0.32 18.04 14.64
CA TYR A 185 -0.08 18.79 13.43
C TYR A 185 -0.53 20.22 13.72
N ALA A 186 -0.88 20.50 14.98
CA ALA A 186 -1.37 21.82 15.40
C ALA A 186 -0.31 22.70 16.06
N CYS A 187 0.89 22.16 16.37
CA CYS A 187 1.97 22.91 16.98
C CYS A 187 2.54 23.98 16.05
N TYR A 188 3.06 25.07 16.61
CA TYR A 188 3.56 26.22 15.87
C TYR A 188 4.62 25.83 14.84
N ARG A 189 5.62 25.04 15.21
CA ARG A 189 6.70 24.61 14.31
C ARG A 189 6.19 23.93 13.04
N TYR A 190 5.20 23.03 13.18
CA TYR A 190 4.59 22.34 12.04
C TYR A 190 3.77 23.27 11.17
N VAL A 191 2.95 24.12 11.80
CA VAL A 191 2.11 25.12 11.12
C VAL A 191 2.97 26.15 10.40
N ASP A 192 4.05 26.63 11.01
CA ASP A 192 4.97 27.62 10.41
C ASP A 192 5.67 27.04 9.18
N THR A 193 6.04 25.74 9.20
CA THR A 193 6.59 25.05 8.02
C THR A 193 5.57 25.02 6.88
N LEU A 194 4.30 24.65 7.15
CA LEU A 194 3.25 24.66 6.14
C LEU A 194 3.00 26.06 5.56
N VAL A 195 2.89 27.07 6.42
CA VAL A 195 2.67 28.45 6.03
C VAL A 195 3.85 29.02 5.23
N GLY A 196 5.08 28.70 5.62
CA GLY A 196 6.31 29.12 4.93
C GLY A 196 6.37 28.63 3.47
N HIS A 197 5.76 27.49 3.18
CA HIS A 197 5.63 26.93 1.82
C HIS A 197 4.26 27.22 1.16
N HIS A 198 3.44 28.08 1.78
CA HIS A 198 2.09 28.46 1.31
C HIS A 198 1.10 27.27 1.22
N ILE A 199 1.34 26.17 1.93
CA ILE A 199 0.48 25.00 1.97
C ILE A 199 -0.77 25.31 2.80
N ARG A 200 -1.95 25.04 2.27
CA ARG A 200 -3.22 25.24 2.99
C ARG A 200 -3.45 24.14 4.01
N ILE A 201 -3.86 24.52 5.21
CA ILE A 201 -4.04 23.59 6.34
C ILE A 201 -5.49 23.16 6.44
N SER A 202 -5.71 21.87 6.53
CA SER A 202 -7.01 21.23 6.69
C SER A 202 -6.94 20.19 7.81
N MET A 203 -7.99 20.10 8.63
CA MET A 203 -8.11 19.10 9.69
C MET A 203 -9.49 18.45 9.67
N THR A 204 -9.59 17.23 10.17
CA THR A 204 -10.87 16.53 10.35
C THR A 204 -11.81 17.34 11.24
N GLU A 205 -13.11 17.39 10.91
CA GLU A 205 -14.12 18.13 11.73
C GLU A 205 -14.63 17.30 12.89
N CYS A 206 -14.82 16.01 12.68
CA CYS A 206 -15.39 15.07 13.64
C CYS A 206 -14.52 13.82 13.71
N TYR A 207 -14.68 13.06 14.81
CA TYR A 207 -14.08 11.72 14.97
C TYR A 207 -14.63 10.65 14.00
N LYS A 208 -15.27 11.04 12.90
CA LYS A 208 -15.80 10.09 11.94
C LYS A 208 -14.65 9.59 11.07
N PRO A 209 -14.46 8.27 10.96
CA PRO A 209 -13.43 7.64 10.11
C PRO A 209 -13.45 8.10 8.63
N THR A 210 -14.59 8.60 8.17
CA THR A 210 -14.77 9.08 6.80
C THR A 210 -13.99 10.35 6.46
N ASP A 211 -13.62 11.15 7.47
CA ASP A 211 -13.00 12.46 7.24
C ASP A 211 -11.50 12.36 6.88
N ASN A 212 -10.82 11.28 7.29
CA ASN A 212 -9.41 10.98 6.92
C ASN A 212 -9.26 9.60 6.26
N ALA A 213 -10.28 9.18 5.50
CA ALA A 213 -10.36 7.83 4.94
C ALA A 213 -9.16 7.43 4.05
N ILE A 214 -8.47 8.39 3.44
CA ILE A 214 -7.29 8.12 2.61
C ILE A 214 -6.11 7.75 3.50
N ALA A 215 -5.78 8.57 4.51
CA ALA A 215 -4.69 8.27 5.44
C ALA A 215 -4.94 6.98 6.23
N GLU A 216 -6.16 6.78 6.74
CA GLU A 216 -6.54 5.54 7.44
C GLU A 216 -6.37 4.30 6.55
N ARG A 217 -6.76 4.40 5.26
CA ARG A 217 -6.58 3.31 4.30
C ARG A 217 -5.12 3.03 4.05
N MET A 218 -4.29 4.06 3.88
CA MET A 218 -2.86 3.92 3.63
C MET A 218 -2.17 3.26 4.81
N ASN A 219 -2.41 3.77 6.02
CA ASN A 219 -1.88 3.17 7.25
C ASN A 219 -2.43 1.76 7.47
N GLY A 220 -3.71 1.53 7.15
CA GLY A 220 -4.32 0.22 7.17
C GLY A 220 -3.60 -0.78 6.25
N ILE A 221 -3.18 -0.37 5.05
CA ILE A 221 -2.42 -1.21 4.13
C ILE A 221 -1.05 -1.56 4.72
N LEU A 222 -0.27 -0.55 5.16
CA LEU A 222 1.05 -0.76 5.74
C LEU A 222 0.99 -1.65 6.98
N LYS A 223 0.05 -1.39 7.88
CA LYS A 223 -0.19 -2.20 9.08
C LYS A 223 -0.57 -3.65 8.74
N THR A 224 -1.53 -3.84 7.85
CA THR A 224 -2.11 -5.18 7.60
C THR A 224 -1.31 -6.02 6.62
N GLU A 225 -0.54 -5.42 5.74
CA GLU A 225 0.28 -6.18 4.78
C GLU A 225 1.71 -6.43 5.30
N TRP A 226 2.21 -5.62 6.25
CA TRP A 226 3.55 -5.75 6.83
C TRP A 226 3.57 -5.74 8.36
N ILE A 227 3.33 -4.60 9.02
CA ILE A 227 3.69 -4.34 10.42
C ILE A 227 3.12 -5.39 11.39
N TYR A 228 1.87 -5.82 11.20
CA TYR A 228 1.23 -6.79 12.10
C TYR A 228 1.60 -8.25 11.85
N HIS A 229 2.39 -8.55 10.84
CA HIS A 229 2.64 -9.92 10.37
C HIS A 229 4.11 -10.27 10.17
N GLN A 230 4.99 -9.36 10.52
CA GLN A 230 6.42 -9.62 10.63
C GLN A 230 6.79 -9.87 12.10
N GLU A 231 7.92 -10.50 12.33
CA GLU A 231 8.54 -10.57 13.65
C GLU A 231 8.85 -9.16 14.15
N LEU A 232 8.83 -8.96 15.48
CA LEU A 232 9.21 -7.69 16.06
C LEU A 232 10.64 -7.34 15.65
N PHE A 233 10.89 -6.10 15.33
CA PHE A 233 12.24 -5.66 15.09
C PHE A 233 13.03 -5.71 16.39
N PRO A 234 14.30 -6.18 16.38
CA PRO A 234 15.10 -6.28 17.60
C PRO A 234 15.42 -4.90 18.19
N ASP A 235 15.56 -3.89 17.36
CA ASP A 235 15.91 -2.54 17.77
C ASP A 235 15.40 -1.47 16.79
N ARG A 236 15.65 -0.20 17.12
CA ARG A 236 15.26 0.94 16.30
C ARG A 236 15.93 0.93 14.93
N GLN A 237 17.19 0.58 14.83
CA GLN A 237 17.92 0.60 13.55
C GLN A 237 17.33 -0.42 12.59
N ALA A 238 17.11 -1.64 13.06
CA ALA A 238 16.46 -2.71 12.27
C ALA A 238 15.04 -2.29 11.85
N ALA A 239 14.28 -1.60 12.72
CA ALA A 239 12.97 -1.07 12.40
C ALA A 239 13.04 0.00 11.30
N GLU A 240 13.97 0.96 11.39
CA GLU A 240 14.15 2.02 10.40
C GLU A 240 14.51 1.44 9.02
N GLU A 241 15.45 0.52 8.96
CA GLU A 241 15.81 -0.19 7.71
C GLU A 241 14.65 -1.02 7.16
N GLY A 242 13.92 -1.73 8.03
CA GLY A 242 12.75 -2.53 7.64
C GLY A 242 11.62 -1.67 7.09
N ILE A 243 11.31 -0.55 7.74
CA ILE A 243 10.30 0.43 7.29
C ILE A 243 10.74 1.09 5.97
N ALA A 244 12.01 1.44 5.82
CA ALA A 244 12.52 2.00 4.56
C ALA A 244 12.30 1.03 3.39
N ARG A 245 12.66 -0.24 3.55
CA ARG A 245 12.42 -1.30 2.53
C ARG A 245 10.93 -1.50 2.24
N MET A 246 10.09 -1.49 3.28
CA MET A 246 8.64 -1.61 3.15
C MET A 246 8.04 -0.45 2.34
N ILE A 247 8.40 0.80 2.67
CA ILE A 247 7.91 1.99 1.96
C ILE A 247 8.43 2.01 0.53
N GLN A 248 9.68 1.63 0.30
CA GLN A 248 10.23 1.51 -1.05
C GLN A 248 9.44 0.49 -1.89
N PHE A 249 9.21 -0.71 -1.36
CA PHE A 249 8.41 -1.73 -2.05
C PHE A 249 6.98 -1.25 -2.31
N TYR A 250 6.36 -0.61 -1.30
CA TYR A 250 5.01 -0.04 -1.42
C TYR A 250 4.93 0.99 -2.56
N ASN A 251 5.89 1.91 -2.60
CA ASN A 251 5.91 3.01 -3.55
C ASN A 251 6.25 2.57 -4.98
N GLU A 252 7.26 1.72 -5.15
CA GLU A 252 7.88 1.45 -6.45
C GLU A 252 7.36 0.16 -7.12
N ILE A 253 6.87 -0.80 -6.34
CA ILE A 253 6.60 -2.16 -6.84
C ILE A 253 5.16 -2.60 -6.62
N ARG A 254 4.57 -2.25 -5.47
CA ARG A 254 3.27 -2.79 -5.08
C ARG A 254 2.13 -2.21 -5.93
N PRO A 255 1.37 -3.05 -6.69
CA PRO A 255 0.20 -2.56 -7.44
C PRO A 255 -0.90 -2.05 -6.51
N HIS A 256 -1.51 -0.91 -6.87
CA HIS A 256 -2.60 -0.31 -6.10
C HIS A 256 -3.93 -0.30 -6.89
N MET A 257 -4.97 -0.93 -6.33
CA MET A 257 -6.24 -1.15 -7.04
C MET A 257 -6.98 0.15 -7.39
N SER A 258 -6.88 1.19 -6.55
CA SER A 258 -7.58 2.46 -6.79
C SER A 258 -6.99 3.29 -7.93
N ILE A 259 -5.78 3.01 -8.34
CA ILE A 259 -5.09 3.66 -9.46
C ILE A 259 -4.82 2.70 -10.63
N GLY A 260 -5.65 1.66 -10.78
CA GLY A 260 -5.59 0.75 -11.93
C GLY A 260 -4.45 -0.24 -11.90
N MET A 261 -3.97 -0.65 -10.73
CA MET A 261 -2.86 -1.58 -10.51
C MET A 261 -1.47 -1.02 -10.89
N LEU A 262 -1.33 0.28 -11.04
CA LEU A 262 -0.01 0.92 -11.09
C LEU A 262 0.61 0.96 -9.69
N ALA A 263 1.94 1.09 -9.62
CA ALA A 263 2.62 1.42 -8.39
C ALA A 263 2.42 2.91 -8.05
N PRO A 264 2.28 3.29 -6.76
CA PRO A 264 2.05 4.67 -6.34
C PRO A 264 3.02 5.68 -6.94
N MET A 265 4.30 5.36 -7.00
CA MET A 265 5.33 6.26 -7.48
C MET A 265 5.32 6.41 -9.02
N GLU A 266 4.80 5.44 -9.78
CA GLU A 266 4.58 5.62 -11.22
C GLU A 266 3.60 6.76 -11.48
N VAL A 267 2.48 6.79 -10.72
CA VAL A 267 1.47 7.85 -10.84
C VAL A 267 2.02 9.18 -10.31
N TYR A 268 2.78 9.17 -9.22
CA TYR A 268 3.40 10.39 -8.67
C TYR A 268 4.38 11.02 -9.67
N ARG A 269 5.09 10.22 -10.46
CA ARG A 269 6.00 10.66 -11.53
C ARG A 269 5.30 11.00 -12.86
N GLY A 270 3.98 10.96 -12.91
CA GLY A 270 3.19 11.45 -14.04
C GLY A 270 2.51 10.39 -14.90
N ALA A 271 2.57 9.10 -14.54
CA ALA A 271 1.74 8.10 -15.20
C ALA A 271 0.25 8.38 -14.94
N ALA A 272 -0.59 8.32 -15.97
CA ALA A 272 -2.03 8.48 -15.80
C ALA A 272 -2.59 7.30 -15.01
N PRO A 273 -3.34 7.54 -13.91
CA PRO A 273 -3.93 6.46 -13.13
C PRO A 273 -4.96 5.71 -13.98
N GLY A 274 -4.93 4.39 -13.88
CA GLY A 274 -5.91 3.53 -14.52
C GLY A 274 -7.27 3.56 -13.80
N LYS A 275 -8.24 2.81 -14.32
CA LYS A 275 -9.59 2.69 -13.73
C LYS A 275 -9.49 2.21 -12.28
N ASN A 276 -10.21 2.89 -11.38
CA ASN A 276 -10.34 2.44 -9.99
C ASN A 276 -11.08 1.10 -9.90
N LEU A 277 -10.35 0.05 -9.58
CA LEU A 277 -10.85 -1.32 -9.45
C LEU A 277 -11.45 -1.62 -8.06
N TRP A 278 -11.40 -0.65 -7.15
CA TRP A 278 -11.93 -0.78 -5.79
C TRP A 278 -13.38 -0.33 -5.68
N LYS A 279 -13.89 0.50 -6.61
CA LYS A 279 -15.30 0.91 -6.62
C LYS A 279 -16.19 -0.31 -6.82
N ASN A 280 -17.11 -0.54 -5.89
CA ASN A 280 -18.17 -1.54 -6.06
C ASN A 280 -19.07 -1.12 -7.23
N LYS A 281 -19.57 -2.10 -8.01
CA LYS A 281 -20.55 -1.88 -9.09
C LYS A 281 -21.87 -1.20 -8.66
N LYS A 282 -22.04 -0.90 -7.36
CA LYS A 282 -23.21 -0.21 -6.81
C LYS A 282 -23.13 1.32 -6.91
N ASP A 283 -21.95 1.88 -7.22
CA ASP A 283 -21.77 3.34 -7.29
C ASP A 283 -21.97 3.89 -8.71
N ASP A 284 -22.20 3.02 -9.70
CA ASP A 284 -22.45 3.40 -11.10
C ASP A 284 -23.96 3.51 -11.46
N VAL A 285 -24.86 3.48 -10.46
CA VAL A 285 -26.31 3.64 -10.64
C VAL A 285 -26.78 4.83 -9.80
N ASN A 286 -26.57 6.03 -10.33
CA ASN A 286 -27.38 7.23 -10.10
C ASN A 286 -27.14 8.24 -11.23
#